data_71082b0d72885df4d17ca40cb70f1dd9
#
_entry.id   71082b0d72885df4d17ca40cb70f1dd9
#
_cell.length_a   1.000
_cell.length_b   1.000
_cell.length_c   1.000
_cell.angle_alpha   90.00
_cell.angle_beta   90.00
_cell.angle_gamma   90.00
#
_symmetry.space_group_name_H-M   'P 1'
#
loop_
_entity.id
_entity.type
_entity.pdbx_description
1 polymer ?
#
loop_
_entity_poly.entity_id
_entity_poly.type
_entity_poly.pdbx_seq_one_letter_code
_entity_poly.pdbx_strand_id
1 'polypeptide(L)'
;MDTKWIRTDYLANCAIFSTFVAVLDIIEIYKRRVIAVVLLASNAYAAAMPDAEIDVPSDTAVSMTMVADSVTVKKPGLIQRVIDYFTDANKEHPDKAFDISFIGGPEYSSETGFGVGIIGSGLYTAGKQWRTDTVTPKSNVSLKFEVATHQYYKGGAEGIHIFPKDRMRLIYDTYFYSFKDKMWGIGYDMGSDDANESVFKRLEARVKLDYVVRLCPNMFLGPSGMFTYANARRVDNPELLCGQKDKIYTTGLGLTLLLDSRDFAPNAYRGVYVKVDQVFNPSFMGNKYAFSYTEAIAAVYCRAWRGAVIAPMVHARFTYGDTPWSMMSTFGGSHYMRGYYEGRYRDKCAMDATVELRQHVWGRNGIVVWLGAGTIFPNFAALRLDRVLPNGGIGYRWEFKKRVNVRLDVGFGRGEKGVNFSINEAF
;
A
#
# COMPACT_ATOMS: atom_id res chain seq x y z
N MET A 1 40.76 1.48 -22.70
CA MET A 1 39.62 0.78 -22.07
C MET A 1 39.79 0.93 -20.56
N ASP A 2 38.97 1.81 -19.97
CA ASP A 2 39.18 2.28 -18.59
C ASP A 2 38.64 1.27 -17.57
N THR A 3 39.55 0.67 -16.83
CA THR A 3 39.28 -0.25 -15.71
C THR A 3 38.68 0.42 -14.47
N LYS A 4 38.47 1.74 -14.48
CA LYS A 4 37.85 2.50 -13.39
C LYS A 4 36.34 2.28 -13.25
N TRP A 5 35.61 1.99 -14.32
CA TRP A 5 34.17 1.76 -14.32
C TRP A 5 33.77 0.45 -13.62
N ILE A 6 34.54 -0.61 -13.83
CA ILE A 6 34.24 -1.94 -13.23
C ILE A 6 34.45 -1.93 -11.72
N ARG A 7 35.32 -1.09 -11.18
CA ARG A 7 35.65 -1.05 -9.76
C ARG A 7 34.59 -0.30 -8.91
N THR A 8 33.92 0.70 -9.49
CA THR A 8 32.85 1.46 -8.82
C THR A 8 31.57 0.65 -8.67
N ASP A 9 31.22 -0.15 -9.68
CA ASP A 9 30.03 -0.99 -9.64
C ASP A 9 30.19 -2.19 -8.69
N TYR A 10 31.40 -2.72 -8.55
CA TYR A 10 31.70 -3.82 -7.62
C TYR A 10 31.61 -3.36 -6.14
N LEU A 11 32.08 -2.16 -5.84
CA LEU A 11 32.00 -1.59 -4.50
C LEU A 11 30.55 -1.19 -4.12
N ALA A 12 29.76 -0.71 -5.08
CA ALA A 12 28.34 -0.44 -4.87
C ALA A 12 27.53 -1.72 -4.60
N ASN A 13 27.82 -2.79 -5.34
CA ASN A 13 27.17 -4.10 -5.13
C ASN A 13 27.58 -4.75 -3.79
N CYS A 14 28.85 -4.60 -3.35
CA CYS A 14 29.30 -5.05 -2.04
C CYS A 14 28.64 -4.23 -0.90
N ALA A 15 28.43 -2.92 -1.07
CA ALA A 15 27.73 -2.09 -0.10
C ALA A 15 26.25 -2.47 0.01
N ILE A 16 25.60 -2.78 -1.10
CA ILE A 16 24.19 -3.25 -1.13
C ILE A 16 24.07 -4.59 -0.40
N PHE A 17 25.01 -5.52 -0.64
CA PHE A 17 25.01 -6.82 0.03
C PHE A 17 25.31 -6.70 1.53
N SER A 18 26.22 -5.83 1.94
CA SER A 18 26.51 -5.57 3.36
C SER A 18 25.34 -4.87 4.06
N THR A 19 24.63 -3.96 3.38
CA THR A 19 23.41 -3.33 3.90
C THR A 19 22.28 -4.33 4.05
N PHE A 20 22.15 -5.26 3.10
CA PHE A 20 21.15 -6.32 3.15
C PHE A 20 21.43 -7.29 4.32
N VAL A 21 22.70 -7.67 4.56
CA VAL A 21 23.11 -8.48 5.71
C VAL A 21 22.87 -7.71 7.01
N ALA A 22 23.18 -6.42 7.07
CA ALA A 22 22.95 -5.58 8.26
C ALA A 22 21.45 -5.44 8.57
N VAL A 23 20.58 -5.36 7.56
CA VAL A 23 19.11 -5.35 7.75
C VAL A 23 18.63 -6.70 8.28
N LEU A 24 19.16 -7.81 7.79
CA LEU A 24 18.84 -9.15 8.31
C LEU A 24 19.33 -9.32 9.75
N ASP A 25 20.52 -8.84 10.10
CA ASP A 25 21.05 -8.85 11.47
C ASP A 25 20.24 -7.96 12.41
N ILE A 26 19.78 -6.79 11.96
CA ILE A 26 18.88 -5.91 12.71
C ILE A 26 17.52 -6.61 12.94
N ILE A 27 16.97 -7.28 11.95
CA ILE A 27 15.72 -8.05 12.08
C ILE A 27 15.90 -9.19 13.10
N GLU A 28 17.03 -9.90 13.08
CA GLU A 28 17.35 -10.98 14.03
C GLU A 28 17.51 -10.45 15.47
N ILE A 29 18.20 -9.31 15.65
CA ILE A 29 18.38 -8.64 16.94
C ILE A 29 17.05 -8.11 17.49
N TYR A 30 16.22 -7.51 16.63
CA TYR A 30 14.88 -7.01 17.01
C TYR A 30 13.94 -8.16 17.35
N LYS A 31 13.96 -9.26 16.60
CA LYS A 31 13.17 -10.46 16.88
C LYS A 31 13.44 -11.00 18.29
N ARG A 32 14.72 -11.07 18.69
CA ARG A 32 15.11 -11.50 20.05
C ARG A 32 14.71 -10.50 21.14
N ARG A 33 14.79 -9.19 20.88
CA ARG A 33 14.40 -8.14 21.84
C ARG A 33 12.89 -7.98 21.97
N VAL A 34 12.15 -8.03 20.86
CA VAL A 34 10.69 -7.99 20.86
C VAL A 34 10.10 -9.22 21.55
N ILE A 35 10.66 -10.41 21.31
CA ILE A 35 10.25 -11.64 22.02
C ILE A 35 10.54 -11.50 23.51
N ALA A 36 11.66 -10.93 23.92
CA ALA A 36 11.99 -10.72 25.35
C ALA A 36 11.03 -9.71 26.00
N VAL A 37 10.67 -8.61 25.34
CA VAL A 37 9.70 -7.62 25.84
C VAL A 37 8.30 -8.21 25.88
N VAL A 38 7.90 -9.01 24.91
CA VAL A 38 6.58 -9.68 24.88
C VAL A 38 6.52 -10.76 25.97
N LEU A 39 7.60 -11.51 26.23
CA LEU A 39 7.67 -12.50 27.30
C LEU A 39 7.65 -11.84 28.69
N LEU A 40 8.30 -10.69 28.87
CA LEU A 40 8.23 -9.93 30.13
C LEU A 40 6.84 -9.33 30.37
N ALA A 41 6.18 -8.82 29.32
CA ALA A 41 4.82 -8.30 29.42
C ALA A 41 3.77 -9.41 29.65
N SER A 42 3.95 -10.61 29.04
CA SER A 42 3.04 -11.74 29.25
C SER A 42 3.15 -12.33 30.65
N ASN A 43 4.35 -12.37 31.25
CA ASN A 43 4.53 -12.82 32.63
C ASN A 43 3.95 -11.83 33.66
N ALA A 44 4.01 -10.52 33.39
CA ALA A 44 3.37 -9.50 34.23
C ALA A 44 1.82 -9.55 34.14
N TYR A 45 1.28 -9.97 32.99
CA TYR A 45 -0.17 -10.06 32.78
C TYR A 45 -0.78 -11.35 33.34
N ALA A 46 -0.05 -12.46 33.32
CA ALA A 46 -0.49 -13.73 33.92
C ALA A 46 -0.57 -13.69 35.46
N ALA A 47 0.16 -12.77 36.12
CA ALA A 47 0.14 -12.60 37.55
C ALA A 47 -1.00 -11.70 38.09
N ALA A 48 -1.81 -11.11 37.21
CA ALA A 48 -2.82 -10.09 37.56
C ALA A 48 -4.28 -10.49 37.30
N MET A 49 -4.59 -11.74 36.94
CA MET A 49 -5.98 -12.18 36.72
C MET A 49 -6.51 -13.04 37.86
N PRO A 50 -7.62 -12.68 38.53
CA PRO A 50 -8.37 -13.61 39.35
C PRO A 50 -9.28 -14.48 38.48
N ASP A 51 -9.40 -15.76 38.86
CA ASP A 51 -10.26 -16.77 38.24
C ASP A 51 -11.74 -16.32 38.31
N ALA A 52 -12.37 -16.13 37.16
CA ALA A 52 -13.81 -15.92 37.06
C ALA A 52 -14.42 -17.13 36.30
N GLU A 53 -15.10 -17.99 37.05
CA GLU A 53 -16.00 -19.02 36.54
C GLU A 53 -17.19 -18.37 35.82
N ILE A 54 -17.44 -18.80 34.56
CA ILE A 54 -18.61 -18.38 33.78
C ILE A 54 -19.62 -19.50 33.80
N ASP A 55 -20.72 -19.25 34.54
CA ASP A 55 -21.91 -20.09 34.57
C ASP A 55 -22.70 -19.94 33.24
N VAL A 56 -23.01 -21.05 32.59
CA VAL A 56 -23.79 -21.10 31.33
C VAL A 56 -25.19 -21.60 31.66
N PRO A 57 -26.25 -20.80 31.44
CA PRO A 57 -27.63 -21.31 31.57
C PRO A 57 -28.05 -22.07 30.33
N SER A 58 -28.54 -23.28 30.53
CA SER A 58 -29.12 -24.17 29.54
C SER A 58 -30.55 -23.76 29.13
N ASP A 59 -30.79 -23.86 27.84
CA ASP A 59 -32.05 -24.12 27.10
C ASP A 59 -33.42 -23.86 27.73
N THR A 60 -34.14 -22.94 27.05
CA THR A 60 -35.60 -23.01 26.97
C THR A 60 -36.03 -22.90 25.48
N ALA A 61 -36.42 -24.02 24.91
CA ALA A 61 -37.04 -24.06 23.60
C ALA A 61 -38.48 -23.52 23.66
N VAL A 62 -38.72 -22.37 23.03
CA VAL A 62 -40.06 -21.86 22.79
C VAL A 62 -40.51 -22.23 21.37
N SER A 63 -41.47 -23.13 21.34
CA SER A 63 -42.20 -23.48 20.10
C SER A 63 -43.09 -22.31 19.70
N MET A 64 -42.81 -21.65 18.60
CA MET A 64 -43.69 -20.67 17.96
C MET A 64 -44.45 -21.28 16.80
N THR A 65 -45.74 -21.41 16.98
CA THR A 65 -46.73 -21.78 15.95
C THR A 65 -46.80 -20.69 14.89
N MET A 66 -46.54 -21.04 13.65
CA MET A 66 -46.66 -20.12 12.49
C MET A 66 -48.12 -19.86 12.18
N VAL A 67 -48.57 -18.63 12.37
CA VAL A 67 -49.81 -18.11 11.73
C VAL A 67 -49.37 -17.44 10.41
N ALA A 68 -49.81 -18.02 9.31
CA ALA A 68 -49.56 -17.49 7.97
C ALA A 68 -50.49 -16.32 7.69
N ASP A 69 -50.05 -15.10 8.03
CA ASP A 69 -50.64 -13.88 7.48
C ASP A 69 -49.94 -13.51 6.17
N SER A 70 -50.74 -13.34 5.11
CA SER A 70 -50.27 -12.91 3.81
C SER A 70 -49.78 -11.46 3.85
N VAL A 71 -48.51 -11.30 4.20
CA VAL A 71 -47.84 -9.99 4.13
C VAL A 71 -47.53 -9.67 2.65
N THR A 72 -48.23 -8.72 2.08
CA THR A 72 -47.86 -8.07 0.83
C THR A 72 -46.51 -7.41 1.01
N VAL A 73 -45.43 -8.07 0.52
CA VAL A 73 -44.07 -7.57 0.56
C VAL A 73 -43.99 -6.34 -0.33
N LYS A 74 -44.08 -5.14 0.26
CA LYS A 74 -43.74 -3.90 -0.43
C LYS A 74 -42.30 -4.00 -0.91
N LYS A 75 -42.07 -3.75 -2.23
CA LYS A 75 -40.72 -3.70 -2.78
C LYS A 75 -39.85 -2.77 -1.91
N PRO A 76 -38.70 -3.19 -1.45
CA PRO A 76 -37.86 -2.34 -0.58
C PRO A 76 -37.49 -1.05 -1.29
N GLY A 77 -37.59 0.07 -0.58
CA GLY A 77 -37.19 1.40 -1.09
C GLY A 77 -35.72 1.43 -1.49
N LEU A 78 -35.30 2.45 -2.26
CA LEU A 78 -33.91 2.58 -2.71
C LEU A 78 -32.91 2.51 -1.52
N ILE A 79 -33.20 3.19 -0.43
CA ILE A 79 -32.37 3.21 0.78
C ILE A 79 -32.24 1.80 1.37
N GLN A 80 -33.38 1.07 1.47
CA GLN A 80 -33.36 -0.29 2.00
C GLN A 80 -32.53 -1.24 1.11
N ARG A 81 -32.63 -1.12 -0.22
CA ARG A 81 -31.82 -1.90 -1.16
C ARG A 81 -30.32 -1.63 -1.01
N VAL A 82 -29.95 -0.37 -0.76
CA VAL A 82 -28.56 0.00 -0.50
C VAL A 82 -28.07 -0.60 0.83
N ILE A 83 -28.89 -0.51 1.89
CA ILE A 83 -28.58 -1.13 3.20
C ILE A 83 -28.45 -2.65 3.06
N ASP A 84 -29.38 -3.29 2.35
CA ASP A 84 -29.36 -4.74 2.12
C ASP A 84 -28.14 -5.17 1.33
N TYR A 85 -27.78 -4.42 0.28
CA TYR A 85 -26.56 -4.64 -0.51
C TYR A 85 -25.29 -4.60 0.37
N PHE A 86 -25.13 -3.55 1.21
CA PHE A 86 -23.99 -3.45 2.11
C PHE A 86 -24.02 -4.48 3.24
N THR A 87 -25.19 -4.94 3.63
CA THR A 87 -25.34 -6.00 4.63
C THR A 87 -24.94 -7.35 4.04
N ASP A 88 -25.37 -7.63 2.80
CA ASP A 88 -25.03 -8.86 2.11
C ASP A 88 -23.56 -8.90 1.67
N ALA A 89 -23.01 -7.80 1.21
CA ALA A 89 -21.60 -7.67 0.84
C ALA A 89 -20.62 -8.03 1.98
N ASN A 90 -21.05 -7.87 3.26
CA ASN A 90 -20.24 -8.24 4.42
C ASN A 90 -20.31 -9.74 4.80
N LYS A 91 -21.21 -10.50 4.18
CA LYS A 91 -21.29 -11.95 4.40
C LYS A 91 -20.21 -12.67 3.59
N GLU A 92 -19.67 -13.75 4.14
CA GLU A 92 -18.85 -14.66 3.35
C GLU A 92 -19.75 -15.55 2.50
N HIS A 93 -19.47 -15.62 1.22
CA HIS A 93 -20.16 -16.52 0.28
C HIS A 93 -19.24 -17.69 -0.10
N PRO A 94 -19.13 -18.75 0.72
CA PRO A 94 -18.22 -19.86 0.47
C PRO A 94 -18.59 -20.69 -0.77
N ASP A 95 -19.82 -20.53 -1.24
CA ASP A 95 -20.37 -21.14 -2.45
C ASP A 95 -19.95 -20.46 -3.74
N LYS A 96 -19.41 -19.23 -3.67
CA LYS A 96 -18.95 -18.48 -4.83
C LYS A 96 -17.46 -18.70 -5.11
N ALA A 97 -17.14 -19.10 -6.33
CA ALA A 97 -15.76 -19.21 -6.79
C ALA A 97 -15.03 -17.86 -6.82
N PHE A 98 -15.79 -16.81 -7.11
CA PHE A 98 -15.34 -15.43 -7.20
C PHE A 98 -16.35 -14.53 -6.51
N ASP A 99 -15.93 -13.95 -5.39
CA ASP A 99 -16.75 -13.05 -4.59
C ASP A 99 -16.31 -11.61 -4.83
N ILE A 100 -16.96 -10.93 -5.79
CA ILE A 100 -16.71 -9.53 -6.12
C ILE A 100 -17.80 -8.64 -5.57
N SER A 101 -17.42 -7.50 -5.02
CA SER A 101 -18.32 -6.45 -4.56
C SER A 101 -17.87 -5.12 -5.13
N PHE A 102 -18.84 -4.32 -5.58
CA PHE A 102 -18.58 -2.99 -6.08
C PHE A 102 -19.01 -1.95 -5.04
N ILE A 103 -18.21 -0.95 -4.87
CA ILE A 103 -18.54 0.24 -4.11
C ILE A 103 -18.26 1.47 -4.97
N GLY A 104 -19.21 2.38 -5.03
CA GLY A 104 -19.03 3.65 -5.70
C GLY A 104 -19.50 4.78 -4.78
N GLY A 105 -18.89 5.92 -4.91
CA GLY A 105 -19.26 7.06 -4.09
C GLY A 105 -18.46 8.31 -4.41
N PRO A 106 -18.84 9.43 -3.78
CA PRO A 106 -18.04 10.64 -3.84
C PRO A 106 -16.67 10.39 -3.20
N GLU A 107 -15.65 10.97 -3.80
CA GLU A 107 -14.29 10.95 -3.29
C GLU A 107 -13.72 12.37 -3.20
N TYR A 108 -12.72 12.55 -2.39
CA TYR A 108 -11.99 13.78 -2.28
C TYR A 108 -10.52 13.48 -1.95
N SER A 109 -9.61 14.13 -2.69
CA SER A 109 -8.23 14.24 -2.26
C SER A 109 -7.74 15.68 -2.47
N SER A 110 -6.75 16.08 -1.70
CA SER A 110 -6.14 17.41 -1.87
C SER A 110 -5.48 17.58 -3.23
N GLU A 111 -5.14 16.49 -3.89
CA GLU A 111 -4.45 16.46 -5.18
C GLU A 111 -5.45 16.54 -6.35
N THR A 112 -6.51 15.74 -6.29
CA THR A 112 -7.44 15.56 -7.42
C THR A 112 -8.73 16.36 -7.28
N GLY A 113 -9.02 16.87 -6.07
CA GLY A 113 -10.26 17.59 -5.74
C GLY A 113 -11.43 16.66 -5.50
N PHE A 114 -12.66 17.16 -5.73
CA PHE A 114 -13.89 16.39 -5.60
C PHE A 114 -14.09 15.49 -6.82
N GLY A 115 -14.47 14.25 -6.59
CA GLY A 115 -14.67 13.27 -7.63
C GLY A 115 -15.72 12.23 -7.29
N VAL A 116 -15.86 11.29 -8.20
CA VAL A 116 -16.63 10.06 -8.03
C VAL A 116 -15.75 8.90 -8.45
N GLY A 117 -15.66 7.89 -7.57
CA GLY A 117 -14.94 6.67 -7.84
C GLY A 117 -15.84 5.43 -7.77
N ILE A 118 -15.47 4.41 -8.53
CA ILE A 118 -16.03 3.06 -8.44
C ILE A 118 -14.87 2.12 -8.22
N ILE A 119 -14.96 1.32 -7.16
CA ILE A 119 -13.97 0.30 -6.84
C ILE A 119 -14.67 -1.05 -6.79
N GLY A 120 -14.19 -2.00 -7.60
CA GLY A 120 -14.56 -3.40 -7.51
C GLY A 120 -13.49 -4.15 -6.72
N SER A 121 -13.87 -4.77 -5.59
CA SER A 121 -12.97 -5.63 -4.81
C SER A 121 -13.44 -7.07 -4.89
N GLY A 122 -12.57 -7.97 -5.34
CA GLY A 122 -12.85 -9.39 -5.51
C GLY A 122 -11.89 -10.27 -4.70
N LEU A 123 -12.44 -11.33 -4.12
CA LEU A 123 -11.69 -12.40 -3.45
C LEU A 123 -12.04 -13.74 -4.12
N TYR A 124 -11.02 -14.55 -4.39
CA TYR A 124 -11.23 -15.86 -5.02
C TYR A 124 -10.10 -16.84 -4.67
N THR A 125 -10.39 -18.13 -4.79
CA THR A 125 -9.38 -19.19 -4.68
C THR A 125 -9.10 -19.75 -6.08
N ALA A 126 -7.85 -19.74 -6.50
CA ALA A 126 -7.45 -20.21 -7.81
C ALA A 126 -7.46 -21.75 -7.90
N GLY A 127 -7.77 -22.27 -9.10
CA GLY A 127 -7.71 -23.69 -9.41
C GLY A 127 -9.06 -24.42 -9.47
N LYS A 128 -9.06 -25.61 -10.07
CA LYS A 128 -10.29 -26.41 -10.27
C LYS A 128 -10.91 -26.92 -8.96
N GLN A 129 -10.09 -27.09 -7.92
CA GLN A 129 -10.48 -27.60 -6.59
C GLN A 129 -10.75 -26.47 -5.57
N TRP A 130 -11.10 -25.28 -6.02
CA TRP A 130 -11.28 -24.09 -5.16
C TRP A 130 -12.25 -24.31 -3.97
N ARG A 131 -13.26 -25.21 -4.14
CA ARG A 131 -14.26 -25.53 -3.09
C ARG A 131 -13.68 -26.32 -1.92
N THR A 132 -12.68 -27.14 -2.19
CA THR A 132 -12.06 -28.07 -1.22
C THR A 132 -10.67 -27.61 -0.78
N ASP A 133 -10.12 -26.59 -1.43
CA ASP A 133 -8.80 -26.07 -1.10
C ASP A 133 -8.90 -25.10 0.09
N THR A 134 -8.59 -25.61 1.27
CA THR A 134 -8.53 -24.84 2.52
C THR A 134 -7.11 -24.34 2.84
N VAL A 135 -6.13 -24.73 2.04
CA VAL A 135 -4.70 -24.44 2.28
C VAL A 135 -4.24 -23.22 1.52
N THR A 136 -4.77 -22.99 0.31
CA THR A 136 -4.39 -21.84 -0.51
C THR A 136 -5.07 -20.56 0.00
N PRO A 137 -4.31 -19.52 0.36
CA PRO A 137 -4.87 -18.21 0.70
C PRO A 137 -5.71 -17.65 -0.45
N LYS A 138 -6.69 -16.82 -0.13
CA LYS A 138 -7.51 -16.17 -1.16
C LYS A 138 -6.69 -15.18 -1.96
N SER A 139 -6.77 -15.27 -3.27
CA SER A 139 -6.33 -14.25 -4.22
C SER A 139 -7.23 -13.02 -4.10
N ASN A 140 -6.68 -11.83 -4.37
CA ASN A 140 -7.46 -10.60 -4.40
C ASN A 140 -7.26 -9.85 -5.72
N VAL A 141 -8.27 -9.11 -6.11
CA VAL A 141 -8.24 -8.16 -7.22
C VAL A 141 -9.02 -6.90 -6.83
N SER A 142 -8.46 -5.74 -7.12
CA SER A 142 -9.13 -4.45 -6.98
C SER A 142 -9.11 -3.75 -8.34
N LEU A 143 -10.29 -3.39 -8.84
CA LEU A 143 -10.48 -2.56 -10.03
C LEU A 143 -10.90 -1.18 -9.57
N LYS A 144 -10.24 -0.12 -10.06
CA LYS A 144 -10.49 1.26 -9.66
C LYS A 144 -10.77 2.11 -10.89
N PHE A 145 -11.85 2.90 -10.83
CA PHE A 145 -12.19 3.90 -11.83
C PHE A 145 -12.61 5.17 -11.10
N GLU A 146 -11.91 6.26 -11.36
CA GLU A 146 -12.03 7.51 -10.64
C GLU A 146 -12.06 8.69 -11.63
N VAL A 147 -12.95 9.67 -11.36
CA VAL A 147 -13.03 10.92 -12.12
C VAL A 147 -13.22 12.07 -11.14
N ALA A 148 -12.41 13.13 -11.24
CA ALA A 148 -12.46 14.26 -10.33
C ALA A 148 -12.22 15.62 -11.00
N THR A 149 -12.42 16.70 -10.21
CA THR A 149 -12.52 18.09 -10.70
C THR A 149 -11.23 18.63 -11.32
N HIS A 150 -10.05 18.21 -10.88
CA HIS A 150 -8.78 18.68 -11.46
C HIS A 150 -8.44 18.00 -12.79
N GLN A 151 -9.46 17.74 -13.62
CA GLN A 151 -9.32 16.98 -14.88
C GLN A 151 -8.69 15.61 -14.64
N TYR A 152 -8.97 15.05 -13.47
CA TYR A 152 -8.46 13.76 -13.06
C TYR A 152 -9.36 12.66 -13.56
N TYR A 153 -8.76 11.66 -14.16
CA TYR A 153 -9.36 10.37 -14.41
C TYR A 153 -8.30 9.29 -14.29
N LYS A 154 -8.69 8.21 -13.64
CA LYS A 154 -7.84 7.06 -13.41
C LYS A 154 -8.62 5.78 -13.65
N GLY A 155 -7.96 4.82 -14.27
CA GLY A 155 -8.41 3.44 -14.35
C GLY A 155 -7.25 2.52 -14.00
N GLY A 156 -7.53 1.44 -13.26
CA GLY A 156 -6.46 0.55 -12.88
C GLY A 156 -6.95 -0.76 -12.28
N ALA A 157 -6.02 -1.71 -12.20
CA ALA A 157 -6.21 -3.00 -11.56
C ALA A 157 -4.97 -3.34 -10.75
N GLU A 158 -5.16 -3.73 -9.50
CA GLU A 158 -4.10 -4.20 -8.60
C GLU A 158 -4.53 -5.48 -7.89
N GLY A 159 -3.60 -6.32 -7.53
CA GLY A 159 -3.92 -7.52 -6.77
C GLY A 159 -2.82 -8.56 -6.74
N ILE A 160 -3.19 -9.69 -6.12
CA ILE A 160 -2.32 -10.86 -6.00
C ILE A 160 -3.12 -12.09 -6.43
N HIS A 161 -2.67 -12.74 -7.50
CA HIS A 161 -3.15 -14.06 -7.88
C HIS A 161 -2.26 -15.12 -7.21
N ILE A 162 -2.85 -15.93 -6.33
CA ILE A 162 -2.17 -16.98 -5.59
C ILE A 162 -2.50 -18.31 -6.24
N PHE A 163 -1.49 -18.99 -6.77
CA PHE A 163 -1.64 -20.31 -7.39
C PHE A 163 -1.89 -21.39 -6.34
N PRO A 164 -2.49 -22.55 -6.73
CA PRO A 164 -2.81 -23.61 -5.80
C PRO A 164 -1.63 -24.05 -4.93
N LYS A 165 -1.91 -24.30 -3.64
CA LYS A 165 -0.93 -24.62 -2.58
C LYS A 165 0.05 -23.48 -2.31
N ASP A 166 -0.26 -22.26 -2.78
CA ASP A 166 0.55 -21.06 -2.62
C ASP A 166 2.02 -21.25 -3.02
N ARG A 167 2.27 -22.03 -4.09
CA ARG A 167 3.63 -22.27 -4.59
C ARG A 167 4.19 -21.10 -5.38
N MET A 168 3.31 -20.33 -6.02
CA MET A 168 3.63 -19.21 -6.87
C MET A 168 2.62 -18.11 -6.64
N ARG A 169 3.04 -16.86 -6.82
CA ARG A 169 2.16 -15.69 -6.79
C ARG A 169 2.47 -14.79 -7.98
N LEU A 170 1.43 -14.25 -8.61
CA LEU A 170 1.52 -13.16 -9.56
C LEU A 170 0.96 -11.90 -8.89
N ILE A 171 1.82 -10.93 -8.63
CA ILE A 171 1.45 -9.63 -8.10
C ILE A 171 1.40 -8.67 -9.27
N TYR A 172 0.34 -7.91 -9.40
CA TYR A 172 0.16 -6.98 -10.50
C TYR A 172 -0.36 -5.64 -10.01
N ASP A 173 0.18 -4.58 -10.63
CA ASP A 173 -0.21 -3.20 -10.43
C ASP A 173 -0.22 -2.52 -11.79
N THR A 174 -1.41 -2.19 -12.27
CA THR A 174 -1.61 -1.54 -13.56
C THR A 174 -2.51 -0.34 -13.39
N TYR A 175 -2.12 0.79 -13.96
CA TYR A 175 -2.96 1.97 -13.97
C TYR A 175 -2.70 2.85 -15.18
N PHE A 176 -3.70 3.63 -15.46
CA PHE A 176 -3.65 4.76 -16.36
C PHE A 176 -4.32 5.93 -15.67
N TYR A 177 -3.69 7.08 -15.64
CA TYR A 177 -4.30 8.31 -15.15
C TYR A 177 -3.88 9.53 -15.95
N SER A 178 -4.73 10.56 -15.88
CA SER A 178 -4.42 11.90 -16.33
C SER A 178 -5.02 12.92 -15.37
N PHE A 179 -4.26 13.92 -14.99
CA PHE A 179 -4.72 15.01 -14.15
C PHE A 179 -3.80 16.24 -14.24
N LYS A 180 -4.27 17.33 -13.64
CA LYS A 180 -3.50 18.53 -13.40
C LYS A 180 -2.64 18.31 -12.16
N ASP A 181 -1.39 17.98 -12.37
CA ASP A 181 -0.40 17.65 -11.35
C ASP A 181 0.47 18.87 -11.05
N LYS A 182 1.16 18.82 -9.92
CA LYS A 182 2.09 19.83 -9.46
C LYS A 182 3.48 19.27 -9.28
N MET A 183 4.48 20.10 -9.49
CA MET A 183 5.88 19.80 -9.17
C MET A 183 6.58 21.05 -8.65
N TRP A 184 7.58 20.83 -7.79
CA TRP A 184 8.42 21.89 -7.20
C TRP A 184 9.89 21.76 -7.60
N GLY A 185 10.21 20.89 -8.56
CA GLY A 185 11.58 20.55 -8.96
C GLY A 185 12.13 19.35 -8.19
N ILE A 186 13.47 19.24 -8.15
CA ILE A 186 14.19 18.10 -7.58
C ILE A 186 14.98 18.56 -6.36
N GLY A 187 14.92 17.81 -5.25
CA GLY A 187 15.62 18.07 -4.01
C GLY A 187 14.74 18.68 -2.92
N TYR A 188 15.21 18.57 -1.69
CA TYR A 188 14.50 19.04 -0.49
C TYR A 188 14.24 20.56 -0.52
N ASP A 189 15.25 21.35 -0.88
CA ASP A 189 15.16 22.82 -0.85
C ASP A 189 14.13 23.31 -1.87
N MET A 190 14.09 22.71 -3.05
CA MET A 190 13.09 23.01 -4.07
C MET A 190 11.66 22.70 -3.57
N GLY A 191 11.44 21.52 -2.99
CA GLY A 191 10.14 21.11 -2.45
C GLY A 191 9.70 21.94 -1.23
N SER A 192 10.64 22.56 -0.51
CA SER A 192 10.34 23.35 0.70
C SER A 192 9.84 24.76 0.40
N ASP A 193 10.03 25.27 -0.82
CA ASP A 193 9.64 26.62 -1.22
C ASP A 193 8.41 26.56 -2.13
N ASP A 194 7.31 27.18 -1.68
CA ASP A 194 6.06 27.26 -2.44
C ASP A 194 6.20 28.07 -3.74
N ALA A 195 7.19 28.96 -3.83
CA ALA A 195 7.46 29.75 -5.04
C ALA A 195 7.89 28.86 -6.24
N ASN A 196 8.38 27.65 -5.97
CA ASN A 196 8.77 26.70 -7.01
C ASN A 196 7.59 25.87 -7.55
N GLU A 197 6.36 26.08 -7.05
CA GLU A 197 5.19 25.35 -7.54
C GLU A 197 4.99 25.60 -9.05
N SER A 198 4.98 24.53 -9.81
CA SER A 198 4.68 24.53 -11.26
C SER A 198 3.58 23.52 -11.55
N VAL A 199 2.58 23.95 -12.28
CA VAL A 199 1.46 23.11 -12.68
C VAL A 199 1.73 22.53 -14.07
N PHE A 200 1.37 21.26 -14.26
CA PHE A 200 1.44 20.62 -15.56
C PHE A 200 0.34 19.57 -15.71
N LYS A 201 0.02 19.18 -16.95
CA LYS A 201 -0.89 18.09 -17.20
C LYS A 201 -0.10 16.78 -17.32
N ARG A 202 -0.23 15.92 -16.31
CA ARG A 202 0.39 14.58 -16.29
C ARG A 202 -0.53 13.58 -16.95
N LEU A 203 0.05 12.77 -17.84
CA LEU A 203 -0.53 11.56 -18.37
C LEU A 203 0.43 10.42 -18.09
N GLU A 204 -0.03 9.39 -17.38
CA GLU A 204 0.82 8.26 -17.06
C GLU A 204 0.06 6.94 -17.19
N ALA A 205 0.75 5.94 -17.72
CA ALA A 205 0.31 4.56 -17.75
C ALA A 205 1.44 3.68 -17.21
N ARG A 206 1.10 2.73 -16.34
CA ARG A 206 2.06 1.80 -15.74
C ARG A 206 1.51 0.40 -15.78
N VAL A 207 2.40 -0.55 -16.05
CA VAL A 207 2.20 -1.98 -15.87
C VAL A 207 3.38 -2.52 -15.08
N LYS A 208 3.14 -3.09 -13.91
CA LYS A 208 4.14 -3.81 -13.11
C LYS A 208 3.63 -5.20 -12.80
N LEU A 209 4.45 -6.21 -13.05
CA LEU A 209 4.13 -7.62 -12.85
C LEU A 209 5.30 -8.29 -12.12
N ASP A 210 5.03 -8.87 -10.95
CA ASP A 210 6.01 -9.64 -10.20
C ASP A 210 5.53 -11.09 -10.14
N TYR A 211 6.28 -12.02 -10.74
CA TYR A 211 6.00 -13.46 -10.69
C TYR A 211 6.98 -14.13 -9.75
N VAL A 212 6.49 -14.52 -8.57
CA VAL A 212 7.35 -15.03 -7.50
C VAL A 212 7.02 -16.47 -7.15
N VAL A 213 8.05 -17.25 -6.91
CA VAL A 213 7.99 -18.67 -6.55
C VAL A 213 8.42 -18.84 -5.10
N ARG A 214 7.75 -19.72 -4.37
CA ARG A 214 8.06 -19.99 -2.97
C ARG A 214 9.42 -20.67 -2.82
N LEU A 215 10.30 -20.07 -2.05
CA LEU A 215 11.60 -20.65 -1.65
C LEU A 215 11.47 -21.46 -0.34
N CYS A 216 10.80 -20.89 0.64
CA CYS A 216 10.51 -21.50 1.94
C CYS A 216 9.18 -20.96 2.48
N PRO A 217 8.67 -21.39 3.63
CA PRO A 217 7.43 -20.89 4.17
C PRO A 217 7.39 -19.35 4.23
N ASN A 218 6.35 -18.75 3.62
CA ASN A 218 6.11 -17.30 3.53
C ASN A 218 7.15 -16.48 2.77
N MET A 219 8.17 -17.10 2.18
CA MET A 219 9.23 -16.40 1.44
C MET A 219 9.20 -16.79 -0.04
N PHE A 220 9.22 -15.79 -0.91
CA PHE A 220 9.11 -15.93 -2.35
C PHE A 220 10.18 -15.08 -3.04
N LEU A 221 10.64 -15.54 -4.19
CA LEU A 221 11.58 -14.82 -5.06
C LEU A 221 11.21 -15.07 -6.52
N GLY A 222 11.37 -14.05 -7.35
CA GLY A 222 11.14 -14.24 -8.78
C GLY A 222 11.32 -12.98 -9.60
N PRO A 223 11.15 -13.09 -10.93
CA PRO A 223 11.31 -11.97 -11.84
C PRO A 223 10.21 -10.90 -11.66
N SER A 224 10.61 -9.66 -11.90
CA SER A 224 9.75 -8.48 -11.98
C SER A 224 9.90 -7.83 -13.34
N GLY A 225 8.78 -7.41 -13.94
CA GLY A 225 8.73 -6.66 -15.18
C GLY A 225 7.95 -5.37 -15.01
N MET A 226 8.43 -4.28 -15.60
CA MET A 226 7.78 -2.98 -15.53
C MET A 226 7.81 -2.27 -16.86
N PHE A 227 6.69 -1.63 -17.18
CA PHE A 227 6.59 -0.63 -18.24
C PHE A 227 5.88 0.60 -17.71
N THR A 228 6.43 1.79 -17.97
CA THR A 228 5.81 3.06 -17.61
C THR A 228 5.91 4.03 -18.79
N TYR A 229 4.80 4.66 -19.10
CA TYR A 229 4.72 5.80 -20.00
C TYR A 229 4.34 7.03 -19.18
N ALA A 230 5.13 8.09 -19.25
CA ALA A 230 4.86 9.36 -18.59
C ALA A 230 4.98 10.51 -19.60
N ASN A 231 4.07 11.47 -19.52
CA ASN A 231 4.05 12.64 -20.39
C ASN A 231 3.59 13.87 -19.60
N ALA A 232 4.49 14.83 -19.44
CA ALA A 232 4.21 16.14 -18.88
C ALA A 232 3.84 17.12 -20.00
N ARG A 233 2.60 17.60 -20.02
CA ARG A 233 2.10 18.54 -21.02
C ARG A 233 1.78 19.88 -20.38
N ARG A 234 2.01 20.97 -21.10
CA ARG A 234 1.68 22.34 -20.65
C ARG A 234 2.31 22.61 -19.28
N VAL A 235 3.61 22.41 -19.20
CA VAL A 235 4.40 22.66 -18.00
C VAL A 235 4.59 24.18 -17.86
N ASP A 236 4.11 24.77 -16.76
CA ASP A 236 4.21 26.22 -16.54
C ASP A 236 5.67 26.67 -16.40
N ASN A 237 6.51 25.86 -15.75
CA ASN A 237 7.95 26.09 -15.66
C ASN A 237 8.74 24.86 -16.15
N PRO A 238 9.11 24.80 -17.46
CA PRO A 238 9.84 23.66 -18.04
C PRO A 238 11.24 23.43 -17.47
N GLU A 239 11.86 24.44 -16.85
CA GLU A 239 13.20 24.33 -16.26
C GLU A 239 13.23 23.31 -15.10
N LEU A 240 12.10 23.09 -14.42
CA LEU A 240 11.96 22.10 -13.36
C LEU A 240 12.10 20.64 -13.85
N LEU A 241 12.00 20.42 -15.16
CA LEU A 241 12.32 19.13 -15.76
C LEU A 241 13.83 18.90 -15.94
N CYS A 242 14.67 19.86 -15.55
CA CYS A 242 16.13 19.80 -15.61
C CYS A 242 16.67 19.38 -17.00
N GLY A 243 16.08 19.91 -18.09
CA GLY A 243 16.46 19.61 -19.46
C GLY A 243 16.06 18.20 -19.96
N GLN A 244 15.34 17.45 -19.16
CA GLN A 244 14.81 16.14 -19.56
C GLN A 244 13.61 16.28 -20.51
N LYS A 245 13.30 15.21 -21.22
CA LYS A 245 12.12 15.20 -22.10
C LYS A 245 10.83 15.15 -21.28
N ASP A 246 9.82 15.84 -21.75
CA ASP A 246 8.46 15.82 -21.25
C ASP A 246 7.79 14.44 -21.41
N LYS A 247 8.17 13.70 -22.47
CA LYS A 247 7.63 12.38 -22.82
C LYS A 247 8.69 11.30 -22.64
N ILE A 248 8.43 10.36 -21.73
CA ILE A 248 9.35 9.31 -21.31
C ILE A 248 8.66 7.95 -21.35
N TYR A 249 9.34 6.98 -21.95
CA TYR A 249 9.04 5.55 -21.83
C TYR A 249 10.11 4.91 -20.98
N THR A 250 9.69 4.04 -20.07
CA THR A 250 10.59 3.29 -19.20
C THR A 250 10.21 1.83 -19.19
N THR A 251 11.14 0.97 -19.56
CA THR A 251 10.98 -0.48 -19.52
C THR A 251 12.03 -1.06 -18.61
N GLY A 252 11.63 -1.94 -17.69
CA GLY A 252 12.54 -2.52 -16.72
C GLY A 252 12.30 -4.00 -16.47
N LEU A 253 13.39 -4.69 -16.15
CA LEU A 253 13.37 -6.06 -15.66
C LEU A 253 14.14 -6.13 -14.35
N GLY A 254 13.69 -6.98 -13.44
CA GLY A 254 14.29 -7.07 -12.13
C GLY A 254 13.93 -8.35 -11.39
N LEU A 255 14.15 -8.29 -10.08
CA LEU A 255 13.85 -9.35 -9.14
C LEU A 255 13.03 -8.78 -7.98
N THR A 256 12.05 -9.55 -7.53
CA THR A 256 11.26 -9.29 -6.34
C THR A 256 11.50 -10.37 -5.30
N LEU A 257 11.93 -9.96 -4.11
CA LEU A 257 11.93 -10.77 -2.89
C LEU A 257 10.70 -10.40 -2.07
N LEU A 258 9.91 -11.39 -1.66
CA LEU A 258 8.71 -11.20 -0.86
C LEU A 258 8.74 -12.14 0.35
N LEU A 259 8.58 -11.58 1.55
CA LEU A 259 8.26 -12.28 2.78
C LEU A 259 6.87 -11.82 3.23
N ASP A 260 5.87 -12.70 3.19
CA ASP A 260 4.49 -12.39 3.54
C ASP A 260 3.88 -13.46 4.43
N SER A 261 3.83 -13.17 5.72
CA SER A 261 3.19 -13.99 6.75
C SER A 261 1.94 -13.35 7.33
N ARG A 262 1.38 -12.34 6.64
CA ARG A 262 0.13 -11.69 7.06
C ARG A 262 -1.01 -12.70 7.10
N ASP A 263 -1.84 -12.56 8.12
CA ASP A 263 -3.05 -13.37 8.27
C ASP A 263 -4.12 -13.04 7.21
N PHE A 264 -4.15 -11.80 6.71
CA PHE A 264 -5.02 -11.36 5.62
C PHE A 264 -4.45 -10.10 4.95
N ALA A 265 -4.15 -10.16 3.65
CA ALA A 265 -3.43 -9.10 2.96
C ALA A 265 -4.12 -7.72 2.94
N PRO A 266 -5.45 -7.59 2.70
CA PRO A 266 -6.12 -6.28 2.66
C PRO A 266 -6.20 -5.55 4.00
N ASN A 267 -6.18 -6.28 5.14
CA ASN A 267 -6.25 -5.72 6.49
C ASN A 267 -5.63 -6.71 7.48
N ALA A 268 -4.31 -6.67 7.60
CA ALA A 268 -3.56 -7.57 8.46
C ALA A 268 -3.69 -7.19 9.94
N TYR A 269 -3.92 -8.19 10.78
CA TYR A 269 -3.93 -8.06 12.24
C TYR A 269 -2.67 -8.66 12.87
N ARG A 270 -2.02 -9.58 12.17
CA ARG A 270 -0.79 -10.27 12.60
C ARG A 270 0.06 -10.59 11.39
N GLY A 271 1.36 -10.69 11.63
CA GLY A 271 2.32 -11.13 10.65
C GLY A 271 3.32 -10.07 10.24
N VAL A 272 4.11 -10.41 9.26
CA VAL A 272 5.18 -9.56 8.71
C VAL A 272 5.01 -9.52 7.20
N TYR A 273 5.22 -8.36 6.63
CA TYR A 273 5.30 -8.15 5.20
C TYR A 273 6.60 -7.44 4.87
N VAL A 274 7.45 -8.07 4.06
CA VAL A 274 8.66 -7.43 3.50
C VAL A 274 8.65 -7.69 2.01
N LYS A 275 8.75 -6.64 1.23
CA LYS A 275 8.93 -6.72 -0.22
C LYS A 275 10.13 -5.88 -0.61
N VAL A 276 11.02 -6.44 -1.41
CA VAL A 276 12.17 -5.74 -1.98
C VAL A 276 12.17 -6.00 -3.48
N ASP A 277 12.10 -4.92 -4.22
CA ASP A 277 12.18 -4.92 -5.68
C ASP A 277 13.53 -4.31 -6.09
N GLN A 278 14.30 -5.01 -6.90
CA GLN A 278 15.46 -4.48 -7.60
C GLN A 278 15.18 -4.52 -9.09
N VAL A 279 15.06 -3.35 -9.73
CA VAL A 279 14.70 -3.25 -11.15
C VAL A 279 15.78 -2.47 -11.92
N PHE A 280 16.14 -2.99 -13.08
CA PHE A 280 17.13 -2.43 -13.98
C PHE A 280 16.44 -1.94 -15.26
N ASN A 281 16.76 -0.72 -15.65
CA ASN A 281 16.20 -0.03 -16.81
C ASN A 281 17.33 0.36 -17.80
N PRO A 282 18.00 -0.61 -18.42
CA PRO A 282 19.14 -0.35 -19.28
C PRO A 282 18.72 0.26 -20.63
N SER A 283 19.62 0.97 -21.29
CA SER A 283 19.36 1.63 -22.58
C SER A 283 19.02 0.67 -23.71
N PHE A 284 19.55 -0.56 -23.68
CA PHE A 284 19.25 -1.56 -24.72
C PHE A 284 17.78 -2.03 -24.73
N MET A 285 17.01 -1.78 -23.68
CA MET A 285 15.57 -2.01 -23.61
C MET A 285 14.75 -0.83 -24.17
N GLY A 286 15.37 0.12 -24.88
CA GLY A 286 14.73 1.29 -25.45
C GLY A 286 14.61 2.49 -24.50
N ASN A 287 15.19 2.41 -23.31
CA ASN A 287 15.19 3.52 -22.38
C ASN A 287 16.14 4.63 -22.84
N LYS A 288 15.64 5.86 -22.87
CA LYS A 288 16.49 7.04 -23.14
C LYS A 288 17.44 7.32 -21.96
N TYR A 289 16.97 7.08 -20.75
CA TYR A 289 17.70 7.28 -19.50
C TYR A 289 17.98 5.89 -18.90
N ALA A 290 19.26 5.58 -18.71
CA ALA A 290 19.67 4.31 -18.13
C ALA A 290 19.82 4.45 -16.62
N PHE A 291 19.00 3.73 -15.87
CA PHE A 291 18.99 3.76 -14.41
C PHE A 291 18.57 2.42 -13.83
N SER A 292 18.68 2.29 -12.53
CA SER A 292 18.09 1.20 -11.78
C SER A 292 17.48 1.73 -10.49
N TYR A 293 16.60 0.96 -9.87
CA TYR A 293 16.08 1.32 -8.55
C TYR A 293 15.94 0.11 -7.65
N THR A 294 16.11 0.36 -6.36
CA THR A 294 15.74 -0.54 -5.27
C THR A 294 14.56 0.07 -4.54
N GLU A 295 13.48 -0.67 -4.38
CA GLU A 295 12.35 -0.27 -3.55
C GLU A 295 12.09 -1.33 -2.49
N ALA A 296 11.99 -0.92 -1.25
CA ALA A 296 11.80 -1.81 -0.11
C ALA A 296 10.69 -1.30 0.79
N ILE A 297 9.80 -2.21 1.19
CA ILE A 297 8.82 -1.97 2.23
C ILE A 297 8.92 -3.10 3.26
N ALA A 298 8.87 -2.73 4.54
CA ALA A 298 8.80 -3.67 5.65
C ALA A 298 7.74 -3.21 6.64
N ALA A 299 6.75 -4.07 6.92
CA ALA A 299 5.69 -3.81 7.87
C ALA A 299 5.50 -4.99 8.82
N VAL A 300 5.19 -4.70 10.07
CA VAL A 300 4.88 -5.68 11.10
C VAL A 300 3.50 -5.38 11.66
N TYR A 301 2.69 -6.41 11.88
CA TYR A 301 1.34 -6.28 12.39
C TYR A 301 1.22 -7.04 13.70
N CYS A 302 0.88 -6.34 14.77
CA CYS A 302 0.78 -6.90 16.11
C CYS A 302 -0.57 -6.53 16.74
N ARG A 303 -1.33 -7.52 17.22
CA ARG A 303 -2.48 -7.26 18.09
C ARG A 303 -1.96 -6.77 19.42
N ALA A 304 -2.35 -5.56 19.82
CA ALA A 304 -1.95 -4.97 21.08
C ALA A 304 -2.94 -5.32 22.22
N TRP A 305 -4.23 -5.06 21.98
CA TRP A 305 -5.34 -5.41 22.87
C TRP A 305 -6.59 -5.70 22.06
N ARG A 306 -7.75 -5.85 22.72
CA ARG A 306 -9.00 -6.19 22.05
C ARG A 306 -9.38 -5.11 21.01
N GLY A 307 -9.45 -5.52 19.74
CA GLY A 307 -9.77 -4.64 18.62
C GLY A 307 -8.64 -3.71 18.16
N ALA A 308 -7.45 -3.77 18.78
CA ALA A 308 -6.32 -2.92 18.44
C ALA A 308 -5.22 -3.67 17.68
N VAL A 309 -4.67 -3.02 16.65
CA VAL A 309 -3.48 -3.45 15.93
C VAL A 309 -2.48 -2.31 15.88
N ILE A 310 -1.24 -2.58 16.27
CA ILE A 310 -0.10 -1.68 16.06
C ILE A 310 0.63 -2.16 14.81
N ALA A 311 0.83 -1.26 13.85
CA ALA A 311 1.44 -1.55 12.58
C ALA A 311 2.59 -0.56 12.28
N PRO A 312 3.83 -0.83 12.70
CA PRO A 312 5.01 -0.13 12.21
C PRO A 312 5.33 -0.54 10.78
N MET A 313 5.73 0.44 9.97
CA MET A 313 6.13 0.29 8.59
C MET A 313 7.34 1.18 8.29
N VAL A 314 8.25 0.69 7.47
CA VAL A 314 9.35 1.44 6.86
C VAL A 314 9.27 1.22 5.36
N HIS A 315 9.40 2.30 4.62
CA HIS A 315 9.50 2.29 3.17
C HIS A 315 10.75 3.04 2.73
N ALA A 316 11.39 2.58 1.66
CA ALA A 316 12.54 3.24 1.06
C ALA A 316 12.56 2.96 -0.44
N ARG A 317 12.90 3.98 -1.21
CA ARG A 317 13.14 3.87 -2.64
C ARG A 317 14.41 4.63 -3.02
N PHE A 318 15.33 3.95 -3.66
CA PHE A 318 16.62 4.47 -4.08
C PHE A 318 16.78 4.28 -5.58
N THR A 319 17.08 5.35 -6.30
CA THR A 319 17.36 5.30 -7.74
C THR A 319 18.83 5.59 -8.02
N TYR A 320 19.40 4.90 -8.99
CA TYR A 320 20.80 4.94 -9.35
C TYR A 320 20.95 5.20 -10.86
N GLY A 321 21.93 6.01 -11.24
CA GLY A 321 22.18 6.35 -12.64
C GLY A 321 21.43 7.58 -13.10
N ASP A 322 21.08 7.62 -14.40
CA ASP A 322 20.39 8.74 -15.02
C ASP A 322 18.86 8.57 -14.89
N THR A 323 18.35 8.91 -13.72
CA THR A 323 16.93 8.72 -13.37
C THR A 323 16.07 9.80 -14.01
N PRO A 324 15.05 9.46 -14.82
CA PRO A 324 14.14 10.45 -15.37
C PRO A 324 13.20 11.03 -14.28
N TRP A 325 12.74 12.27 -14.49
CA TRP A 325 11.88 13.02 -13.56
C TRP A 325 10.66 12.22 -13.10
N SER A 326 10.09 11.39 -14.01
CA SER A 326 8.90 10.57 -13.74
C SER A 326 9.17 9.33 -12.88
N MET A 327 10.44 8.94 -12.72
CA MET A 327 10.84 7.74 -11.97
C MET A 327 11.63 8.05 -10.69
N MET A 328 11.84 9.34 -10.38
CA MET A 328 12.47 9.75 -9.12
C MET A 328 11.66 9.27 -7.92
N SER A 329 12.35 9.08 -6.81
CA SER A 329 11.71 8.70 -5.55
C SER A 329 10.95 9.86 -4.98
N THR A 330 9.71 9.60 -4.54
CA THR A 330 8.79 10.58 -3.96
C THR A 330 8.16 10.01 -2.70
N PHE A 331 7.58 10.86 -1.89
CA PHE A 331 6.62 10.45 -0.88
C PHE A 331 5.40 11.39 -0.86
N GLY A 332 4.37 11.03 -0.10
CA GLY A 332 3.08 11.71 -0.07
C GLY A 332 1.94 10.83 -0.59
N GLY A 333 0.78 11.45 -0.78
CA GLY A 333 -0.40 10.77 -1.30
C GLY A 333 -1.13 9.92 -0.27
N SER A 334 -1.68 8.79 -0.70
CA SER A 334 -2.60 7.99 0.10
C SER A 334 -1.96 6.83 0.88
N HIS A 335 -0.69 6.50 0.63
CA HIS A 335 0.00 5.35 1.23
C HIS A 335 1.11 5.75 2.19
N TYR A 336 2.10 6.51 1.70
CA TYR A 336 3.28 6.92 2.44
C TYR A 336 3.22 8.40 2.77
N MET A 337 3.65 8.80 3.97
CA MET A 337 3.70 10.21 4.37
C MET A 337 2.39 10.98 4.07
N ARG A 338 1.25 10.37 4.43
CA ARG A 338 -0.09 10.92 4.20
C ARG A 338 -0.24 12.31 4.83
N GLY A 339 -0.67 13.28 4.04
CA GLY A 339 -0.74 14.69 4.41
C GLY A 339 0.16 15.57 3.54
N TYR A 340 1.21 15.00 2.96
CA TYR A 340 2.01 15.66 1.93
C TYR A 340 1.43 15.40 0.54
N TYR A 341 1.52 16.41 -0.34
CA TYR A 341 1.21 16.25 -1.76
C TYR A 341 2.20 15.28 -2.39
N GLU A 342 1.72 14.26 -3.10
CA GLU A 342 2.57 13.26 -3.74
C GLU A 342 3.47 13.91 -4.78
N GLY A 343 4.79 13.76 -4.61
CA GLY A 343 5.80 14.30 -5.52
C GLY A 343 6.18 15.77 -5.30
N ARG A 344 5.65 16.45 -4.26
CA ARG A 344 6.21 17.74 -3.81
C ARG A 344 7.69 17.58 -3.46
N TYR A 345 7.98 16.60 -2.63
CA TYR A 345 9.35 16.21 -2.29
C TYR A 345 9.77 15.04 -3.16
N ARG A 346 10.72 15.26 -4.07
CA ARG A 346 11.28 14.24 -4.95
C ARG A 346 12.77 14.36 -5.10
N ASP A 347 13.46 13.22 -5.09
CA ASP A 347 14.90 13.13 -5.31
C ASP A 347 15.25 11.70 -5.78
N LYS A 348 16.55 11.39 -5.92
CA LYS A 348 16.98 10.02 -6.24
C LYS A 348 16.68 9.03 -5.14
N CYS A 349 16.69 9.45 -3.88
CA CYS A 349 16.44 8.62 -2.71
C CYS A 349 15.31 9.19 -1.86
N ALA A 350 14.42 8.33 -1.38
CA ALA A 350 13.39 8.64 -0.39
C ALA A 350 13.35 7.53 0.66
N MET A 351 13.17 7.91 1.92
CA MET A 351 12.95 6.98 3.04
C MET A 351 11.89 7.54 3.96
N ASP A 352 10.99 6.68 4.41
CA ASP A 352 9.98 7.03 5.40
C ASP A 352 9.67 5.88 6.36
N ALA A 353 9.20 6.23 7.53
CA ALA A 353 8.71 5.31 8.52
C ALA A 353 7.42 5.83 9.14
N THR A 354 6.48 4.94 9.39
CA THR A 354 5.18 5.25 9.98
C THR A 354 4.80 4.17 10.99
N VAL A 355 4.19 4.58 12.09
CA VAL A 355 3.56 3.67 13.06
C VAL A 355 2.07 4.00 13.11
N GLU A 356 1.22 3.02 12.83
CA GLU A 356 -0.23 3.13 12.94
C GLU A 356 -0.75 2.37 14.16
N LEU A 357 -1.69 2.99 14.86
CA LEU A 357 -2.61 2.33 15.80
C LEU A 357 -3.98 2.26 15.15
N ARG A 358 -4.42 1.06 14.82
CA ARG A 358 -5.74 0.75 14.25
C ARG A 358 -6.62 0.20 15.35
N GLN A 359 -7.73 0.89 15.68
CA GLN A 359 -8.67 0.47 16.73
C GLN A 359 -10.05 0.23 16.14
N HIS A 360 -10.54 -0.99 16.24
CA HIS A 360 -11.96 -1.30 16.06
C HIS A 360 -12.73 -0.74 17.26
N VAL A 361 -13.80 0.01 17.03
CA VAL A 361 -14.55 0.68 18.10
C VAL A 361 -15.89 -0.01 18.33
N TRP A 362 -16.79 -0.06 17.35
CA TRP A 362 -18.06 -0.79 17.44
C TRP A 362 -18.58 -1.20 16.05
N GLY A 363 -19.26 -2.34 15.99
CA GLY A 363 -19.91 -2.84 14.77
C GLY A 363 -18.94 -2.92 13.61
N ARG A 364 -19.08 -2.02 12.63
CA ARG A 364 -18.24 -1.89 11.45
C ARG A 364 -17.28 -0.70 11.51
N ASN A 365 -17.23 0.01 12.63
CA ASN A 365 -16.54 1.27 12.76
C ASN A 365 -15.22 1.12 13.48
N GLY A 366 -14.19 1.74 12.95
CA GLY A 366 -12.85 1.82 13.51
C GLY A 366 -12.23 3.19 13.32
N ILE A 367 -11.20 3.43 14.07
CA ILE A 367 -10.35 4.62 13.95
C ILE A 367 -8.89 4.20 13.80
N VAL A 368 -8.12 5.05 13.14
CA VAL A 368 -6.68 4.90 12.99
C VAL A 368 -6.01 6.20 13.37
N VAL A 369 -4.91 6.12 14.09
CA VAL A 369 -4.01 7.25 14.36
C VAL A 369 -2.62 6.83 13.94
N TRP A 370 -1.88 7.74 13.32
CA TRP A 370 -0.50 7.45 12.94
C TRP A 370 0.44 8.61 13.19
N LEU A 371 1.69 8.26 13.35
CA LEU A 371 2.83 9.16 13.38
C LEU A 371 3.91 8.58 12.47
N GLY A 372 4.62 9.44 11.78
CA GLY A 372 5.70 9.05 10.89
C GLY A 372 6.67 10.18 10.62
N ALA A 373 7.71 9.84 9.90
CA ALA A 373 8.71 10.79 9.43
C ALA A 373 9.38 10.25 8.17
N GLY A 374 9.81 11.14 7.28
CA GLY A 374 10.50 10.77 6.06
C GLY A 374 11.48 11.84 5.60
N THR A 375 12.33 11.49 4.67
CA THR A 375 13.30 12.38 4.05
C THR A 375 13.61 11.98 2.62
N ILE A 376 14.01 12.95 1.81
CA ILE A 376 14.55 12.75 0.47
C ILE A 376 15.99 13.26 0.39
N PHE A 377 16.79 12.66 -0.46
CA PHE A 377 18.19 13.04 -0.65
C PHE A 377 18.75 12.53 -1.98
N PRO A 378 19.77 13.20 -2.57
CA PRO A 378 20.33 12.81 -3.86
C PRO A 378 21.21 11.55 -3.78
N ASN A 379 21.86 11.30 -2.64
CA ASN A 379 22.70 10.16 -2.36
C ASN A 379 22.95 10.01 -0.84
N PHE A 380 23.42 8.87 -0.38
CA PHE A 380 23.63 8.59 1.05
C PHE A 380 24.60 9.55 1.75
N ALA A 381 25.61 10.11 1.04
CA ALA A 381 26.53 11.07 1.61
C ALA A 381 25.87 12.45 1.91
N ALA A 382 24.75 12.72 1.23
CA ALA A 382 23.98 13.95 1.41
C ALA A 382 22.77 13.77 2.35
N LEU A 383 22.61 12.62 3.00
CA LEU A 383 21.57 12.41 3.99
C LEU A 383 21.76 13.33 5.20
N ARG A 384 20.73 14.09 5.52
CA ARG A 384 20.73 15.09 6.60
C ARG A 384 19.53 14.93 7.50
N LEU A 385 19.76 14.81 8.81
CA LEU A 385 18.69 14.63 9.80
C LEU A 385 17.86 15.90 10.03
N ASP A 386 18.40 17.10 9.76
CA ASP A 386 17.68 18.39 9.82
C ASP A 386 16.64 18.55 8.69
N ARG A 387 16.69 17.68 7.66
CA ARG A 387 15.76 17.63 6.54
C ARG A 387 14.67 16.57 6.69
N VAL A 388 14.53 16.00 7.86
CA VAL A 388 13.44 15.04 8.15
C VAL A 388 12.12 15.80 8.27
N LEU A 389 11.11 15.30 7.56
CA LEU A 389 9.76 15.83 7.50
C LEU A 389 8.86 14.97 8.41
N PRO A 390 8.21 15.57 9.42
CA PRO A 390 7.26 14.85 10.28
C PRO A 390 5.94 14.61 9.56
N ASN A 391 5.24 13.56 9.94
CA ASN A 391 3.92 13.22 9.44
C ASN A 391 3.06 12.65 10.57
N GLY A 392 1.77 12.93 10.55
CA GLY A 392 0.82 12.36 11.49
C GLY A 392 -0.61 12.60 11.05
N GLY A 393 -1.54 11.86 11.64
CA GLY A 393 -2.94 12.05 11.28
C GLY A 393 -3.89 11.11 11.97
N ILE A 394 -5.15 11.23 11.59
CA ILE A 394 -6.27 10.42 12.08
C ILE A 394 -7.10 9.92 10.89
N GLY A 395 -7.61 8.72 10.99
CA GLY A 395 -8.45 8.12 9.98
C GLY A 395 -9.67 7.41 10.57
N TYR A 396 -10.75 7.44 9.80
CA TYR A 396 -11.94 6.65 10.05
C TYR A 396 -11.93 5.41 9.17
N ARG A 397 -12.43 4.30 9.72
CA ARG A 397 -12.56 3.01 9.02
C ARG A 397 -13.98 2.52 9.10
N TRP A 398 -14.53 2.16 7.96
CA TRP A 398 -15.81 1.47 7.89
C TRP A 398 -15.61 0.13 7.19
N GLU A 399 -15.87 -0.97 7.92
CA GLU A 399 -15.76 -2.32 7.37
C GLU A 399 -16.90 -2.57 6.38
N PHE A 400 -16.60 -2.38 5.10
CA PHE A 400 -17.52 -2.59 3.98
C PHE A 400 -17.79 -4.08 3.79
N LYS A 401 -16.74 -4.89 3.73
CA LYS A 401 -16.73 -6.34 3.66
C LYS A 401 -15.82 -6.85 4.78
N LYS A 402 -16.04 -8.07 5.26
CA LYS A 402 -15.24 -8.64 6.33
C LYS A 402 -13.75 -8.43 6.07
N ARG A 403 -13.10 -7.64 6.93
CA ARG A 403 -11.70 -7.23 6.85
C ARG A 403 -11.31 -6.42 5.59
N VAL A 404 -12.29 -5.84 4.91
CA VAL A 404 -12.07 -4.88 3.82
C VAL A 404 -12.67 -3.55 4.25
N ASN A 405 -11.83 -2.56 4.51
CA ASN A 405 -12.23 -1.28 5.04
C ASN A 405 -12.33 -0.22 3.94
N VAL A 406 -13.36 0.58 4.00
CA VAL A 406 -13.35 1.93 3.43
C VAL A 406 -12.65 2.83 4.42
N ARG A 407 -11.70 3.63 3.98
CA ARG A 407 -10.93 4.53 4.81
C ARG A 407 -11.10 5.98 4.40
N LEU A 408 -11.17 6.85 5.39
CA LEU A 408 -11.08 8.30 5.25
C LEU A 408 -9.96 8.77 6.19
N ASP A 409 -8.89 9.30 5.63
CA ASP A 409 -7.69 9.74 6.35
C ASP A 409 -7.53 11.24 6.23
N VAL A 410 -7.20 11.90 7.35
CA VAL A 410 -6.76 13.29 7.40
C VAL A 410 -5.34 13.31 7.93
N GLY A 411 -4.39 13.64 7.07
CA GLY A 411 -2.97 13.68 7.37
C GLY A 411 -2.44 15.10 7.43
N PHE A 412 -1.42 15.29 8.25
CA PHE A 412 -0.74 16.55 8.48
C PHE A 412 0.76 16.35 8.31
N GLY A 413 1.38 17.28 7.59
CA GLY A 413 2.82 17.41 7.41
C GLY A 413 3.33 18.81 7.76
N ARG A 414 4.58 19.09 7.49
CA ARG A 414 5.16 20.42 7.67
C ARG A 414 4.56 21.39 6.64
N GLY A 415 3.65 22.27 7.08
CA GLY A 415 2.98 23.25 6.21
C GLY A 415 1.94 22.65 5.25
N GLU A 416 1.65 21.36 5.33
CA GLU A 416 0.71 20.67 4.45
C GLU A 416 -0.34 19.87 5.22
N LYS A 417 -1.47 19.63 4.56
CA LYS A 417 -2.53 18.75 5.02
C LYS A 417 -3.14 18.03 3.81
N GLY A 418 -3.50 16.78 4.00
CA GLY A 418 -4.13 15.98 2.95
C GLY A 418 -5.34 15.22 3.49
N VAL A 419 -6.33 15.06 2.64
CA VAL A 419 -7.48 14.22 2.90
C VAL A 419 -7.53 13.14 1.82
N ASN A 420 -7.65 11.88 2.24
CA ASN A 420 -7.66 10.74 1.34
C ASN A 420 -8.83 9.83 1.66
N PHE A 421 -9.60 9.48 0.64
CA PHE A 421 -10.62 8.44 0.69
C PHE A 421 -10.16 7.26 -0.17
N SER A 422 -10.20 6.05 0.36
CA SER A 422 -9.73 4.84 -0.34
C SER A 422 -10.34 3.56 0.24
N ILE A 423 -10.03 2.42 -0.35
CA ILE A 423 -10.35 1.08 0.16
C ILE A 423 -9.07 0.37 0.57
N ASN A 424 -9.20 -0.59 1.49
CA ASN A 424 -8.15 -1.30 2.21
C ASN A 424 -7.36 -0.39 3.17
N GLU A 425 -6.40 -0.96 3.89
CA GLU A 425 -5.48 -0.19 4.72
C GLU A 425 -4.38 0.47 3.87
N ALA A 426 -3.63 1.38 4.47
CA ALA A 426 -2.59 2.12 3.75
C ALA A 426 -1.42 1.20 3.35
N PHE A 427 -1.14 0.15 4.19
CA PHE A 427 -0.09 -0.85 3.97
C PHE A 427 -0.40 -2.15 4.70
#